data_4f623d895a44f1d829afd96e40b6d425
#
_entry.id   4f623d895a44f1d829afd96e40b6d425
#
_cell.length_a   1.000
_cell.length_b   1.000
_cell.length_c   1.000
_cell.angle_alpha   90.00
_cell.angle_beta   90.00
_cell.angle_gamma   90.00
#
_symmetry.space_group_name_H-M   'P 1'
#
loop_
_entity.id
_entity.type
_entity.pdbx_description
1 polymer ?
#
loop_
_entity_poly.entity_id
_entity_poly.type
_entity_poly.pdbx_seq_one_letter_code
_entity_poly.pdbx_strand_id
1 'polypeptide(L)'
;SRTITELLDEHPEYSEVFRDFTYFENTVGAYSCTERAVPYILSGDWYENDEPFDDYGKRVYQESPLFQTLQERGYNMELCDSELYMDTELMHMFSNIHVVDFELSSYTKFEKPLLKLIGFRYAPFELKKMCAFKKAAFAELLQVENTPEETSCSETDHVFKSQLDQRGITVEDSSKKFKFIHLNGAHVPYIYDKDMNIINELDGTYEQSAQATMVGAMDYVEHLRNSEAYDNTVLIVMSDHGYNGSLGQSGEATWMRQCALLLIKGRNEHHDTMQISQAPISFEDLQEAYVRLLDGRQSDEVFDWKEGDARERRFLRYSFLDDDHMQEYMQTGYASDMDTMIPTGREYNR
;
A
#
# COMPACT_ATOMS: atom_id res chain seq x y z
N SER A 1 -4.55 7.56 -11.29
CA SER A 1 -3.46 7.61 -12.27
C SER A 1 -4.03 7.56 -13.69
N ARG A 2 -3.27 8.02 -14.71
CA ARG A 2 -3.76 8.03 -16.10
C ARG A 2 -4.24 6.65 -16.55
N THR A 3 -3.49 5.59 -16.25
CA THR A 3 -3.86 4.21 -16.58
C THR A 3 -5.20 3.80 -15.96
N ILE A 4 -5.50 4.22 -14.74
CA ILE A 4 -6.78 3.88 -14.10
C ILE A 4 -7.92 4.66 -14.74
N THR A 5 -7.73 5.93 -15.07
CA THR A 5 -8.73 6.70 -15.83
C THR A 5 -9.01 6.04 -17.18
N GLU A 6 -7.96 5.63 -17.91
CA GLU A 6 -8.07 4.91 -19.17
C GLU A 6 -8.82 3.57 -18.97
N LEU A 7 -8.51 2.81 -17.90
CA LEU A 7 -9.22 1.56 -17.59
C LEU A 7 -10.69 1.79 -17.24
N LEU A 8 -11.03 2.83 -16.52
CA LEU A 8 -12.41 3.17 -16.18
C LEU A 8 -13.22 3.58 -17.43
N ASP A 9 -12.57 4.26 -18.38
CA ASP A 9 -13.19 4.64 -19.65
C ASP A 9 -13.39 3.43 -20.59
N GLU A 10 -12.43 2.51 -20.62
CA GLU A 10 -12.47 1.30 -21.46
C GLU A 10 -13.38 0.20 -20.86
N HIS A 11 -13.58 0.22 -19.53
CA HIS A 11 -14.31 -0.76 -18.75
C HIS A 11 -15.42 -0.13 -17.92
N PRO A 12 -16.56 0.26 -18.53
CA PRO A 12 -17.69 0.88 -17.82
C PRO A 12 -18.22 0.06 -16.64
N GLU A 13 -18.04 -1.27 -16.68
CA GLU A 13 -18.39 -2.19 -15.59
C GLU A 13 -17.60 -1.89 -14.30
N TYR A 14 -16.39 -1.35 -14.38
CA TYR A 14 -15.61 -0.95 -13.20
C TYR A 14 -16.24 0.26 -12.51
N SER A 15 -16.70 1.23 -13.31
CA SER A 15 -17.40 2.40 -12.78
C SER A 15 -18.71 2.02 -12.08
N GLU A 16 -19.37 0.94 -12.52
CA GLU A 16 -20.57 0.44 -11.84
C GLU A 16 -20.27 -0.17 -10.47
N VAL A 17 -19.15 -0.88 -10.33
CA VAL A 17 -18.69 -1.38 -9.01
C VAL A 17 -18.37 -0.22 -8.06
N PHE A 18 -17.78 0.84 -8.56
CA PHE A 18 -17.43 2.03 -7.76
C PHE A 18 -18.51 3.13 -7.82
N ARG A 19 -19.76 2.85 -8.17
CA ARG A 19 -20.81 3.87 -8.32
C ARG A 19 -21.02 4.75 -7.09
N ASP A 20 -20.87 4.17 -5.89
CA ASP A 20 -21.04 4.87 -4.62
C ASP A 20 -19.79 5.65 -4.17
N PHE A 21 -18.75 5.73 -5.01
CA PHE A 21 -17.50 6.39 -4.71
C PHE A 21 -17.37 7.74 -5.44
N THR A 22 -16.55 8.62 -4.87
CA THR A 22 -15.96 9.75 -5.58
C THR A 22 -14.53 9.42 -5.97
N TYR A 23 -14.22 9.49 -7.26
CA TYR A 23 -12.88 9.39 -7.82
C TYR A 23 -12.23 10.77 -7.89
N PHE A 24 -11.14 10.96 -7.14
CA PHE A 24 -10.37 12.20 -7.13
C PHE A 24 -9.22 12.09 -8.14
N GLU A 25 -9.52 12.35 -9.42
CA GLU A 25 -8.58 12.07 -10.52
C GLU A 25 -7.35 12.98 -10.54
N ASN A 26 -7.42 14.15 -9.88
CA ASN A 26 -6.33 15.13 -9.80
C ASN A 26 -5.59 15.02 -8.45
N THR A 27 -5.19 13.82 -8.06
CA THR A 27 -4.52 13.56 -6.78
C THR A 27 -3.02 13.40 -6.96
N VAL A 28 -2.24 14.09 -6.12
CA VAL A 28 -0.78 13.98 -6.02
C VAL A 28 -0.40 13.22 -4.76
N GLY A 29 0.39 12.15 -4.94
CA GLY A 29 1.00 11.38 -3.85
C GLY A 29 2.12 12.16 -3.15
N ALA A 30 2.72 11.56 -2.13
CA ALA A 30 3.80 12.19 -1.36
C ALA A 30 5.19 11.78 -1.84
N TYR A 31 5.40 10.48 -2.13
CA TYR A 31 6.70 9.91 -2.47
C TYR A 31 6.65 9.05 -3.73
N SER A 32 7.82 8.83 -4.32
CA SER A 32 7.97 8.02 -5.53
C SER A 32 8.06 6.51 -5.30
N CYS A 33 8.19 6.03 -4.07
CA CYS A 33 8.31 4.62 -3.75
C CYS A 33 7.56 4.27 -2.45
N THR A 34 7.08 3.04 -2.38
CA THR A 34 6.23 2.46 -1.32
C THR A 34 6.80 2.63 0.08
N GLU A 35 8.10 2.39 0.24
CA GLU A 35 8.80 2.39 1.52
C GLU A 35 8.56 3.66 2.36
N ARG A 36 8.46 4.83 1.73
CA ARG A 36 8.17 6.11 2.39
C ARG A 36 6.73 6.56 2.19
N ALA A 37 6.09 6.13 1.10
CA ALA A 37 4.71 6.52 0.80
C ALA A 37 3.71 5.91 1.78
N VAL A 38 3.84 4.63 2.11
CA VAL A 38 2.92 3.94 3.05
C VAL A 38 2.99 4.51 4.47
N PRO A 39 4.18 4.69 5.09
CA PRO A 39 4.27 5.38 6.37
C PRO A 39 3.63 6.78 6.36
N TYR A 40 3.86 7.55 5.28
CA TYR A 40 3.26 8.87 5.14
C TYR A 40 1.73 8.83 5.04
N ILE A 41 1.18 7.92 4.24
CA ILE A 41 -0.28 7.74 4.12
C ILE A 41 -0.91 7.48 5.49
N LEU A 42 -0.26 6.68 6.32
CA LEU A 42 -0.77 6.29 7.63
C LEU A 42 -0.49 7.31 8.74
N SER A 43 0.43 8.24 8.56
CA SER A 43 0.84 9.19 9.60
C SER A 43 0.74 10.67 9.22
N GLY A 44 0.94 11.00 7.94
CA GLY A 44 1.10 12.37 7.46
C GLY A 44 2.45 13.01 7.79
N ASP A 45 3.41 12.23 8.32
CA ASP A 45 4.72 12.74 8.73
C ASP A 45 5.76 12.55 7.62
N TRP A 46 6.39 13.66 7.23
CA TRP A 46 7.41 13.66 6.19
C TRP A 46 8.74 13.11 6.71
N TYR A 47 9.32 12.18 5.95
CA TYR A 47 10.70 11.75 6.13
C TYR A 47 11.62 12.51 5.17
N GLU A 48 12.53 13.29 5.71
CA GLU A 48 13.41 14.18 4.95
C GLU A 48 14.90 13.78 5.04
N ASN A 49 15.20 12.52 5.29
CA ASN A 49 16.56 12.00 5.53
C ASN A 49 17.27 12.65 6.74
N ASP A 50 16.52 13.22 7.66
CA ASP A 50 17.03 13.95 8.84
C ASP A 50 17.25 13.05 10.05
N GLU A 51 16.80 11.82 10.02
CA GLU A 51 17.01 10.77 11.02
C GLU A 51 17.26 9.41 10.34
N PRO A 52 17.77 8.37 11.05
CA PRO A 52 17.82 7.02 10.52
C PRO A 52 16.41 6.51 10.18
N PHE A 53 16.26 5.84 9.02
CA PHE A 53 14.96 5.36 8.55
C PHE A 53 14.29 4.39 9.53
N ASP A 54 15.10 3.54 10.21
CA ASP A 54 14.59 2.63 11.25
C ASP A 54 14.01 3.40 12.46
N ASP A 55 14.60 4.54 12.82
CA ASP A 55 14.11 5.36 13.93
C ASP A 55 12.83 6.10 13.52
N TYR A 56 12.79 6.65 12.30
CA TYR A 56 11.57 7.19 11.71
C TYR A 56 10.44 6.14 11.69
N GLY A 57 10.71 4.93 11.19
CA GLY A 57 9.73 3.85 11.12
C GLY A 57 9.12 3.46 12.46
N LYS A 58 9.91 3.55 13.56
CA LYS A 58 9.39 3.34 14.92
C LYS A 58 8.50 4.48 15.38
N ARG A 59 8.97 5.71 15.21
CA ARG A 59 8.31 6.92 15.70
C ARG A 59 7.02 7.20 14.93
N VAL A 60 7.06 7.14 13.62
CA VAL A 60 5.99 7.59 12.72
C VAL A 60 4.65 6.91 12.97
N TYR A 61 4.67 5.62 13.29
CA TYR A 61 3.44 4.88 13.57
C TYR A 61 2.93 5.08 15.00
N GLN A 62 3.84 5.23 15.98
CA GLN A 62 3.46 5.53 17.38
C GLN A 62 2.79 6.90 17.49
N GLU A 63 3.28 7.87 16.71
CA GLU A 63 2.80 9.26 16.72
C GLU A 63 1.69 9.50 15.68
N SER A 64 1.30 8.49 14.89
CA SER A 64 0.29 8.62 13.84
C SER A 64 -1.04 9.17 14.38
N PRO A 65 -1.50 10.34 13.92
CA PRO A 65 -2.79 10.90 14.32
C PRO A 65 -3.96 9.97 13.97
N LEU A 66 -3.86 9.26 12.84
CA LEU A 66 -4.86 8.28 12.44
C LEU A 66 -4.96 7.15 13.47
N PHE A 67 -3.82 6.51 13.82
CA PHE A 67 -3.84 5.38 14.75
C PHE A 67 -4.27 5.79 16.16
N GLN A 68 -3.82 6.96 16.64
CA GLN A 68 -4.29 7.51 17.90
C GLN A 68 -5.80 7.74 17.90
N THR A 69 -6.33 8.36 16.85
CA THR A 69 -7.78 8.59 16.69
C THR A 69 -8.57 7.28 16.66
N LEU A 70 -8.07 6.27 15.95
CA LEU A 70 -8.71 4.96 15.87
C LEU A 70 -8.75 4.26 17.24
N GLN A 71 -7.63 4.29 17.98
CA GLN A 71 -7.56 3.73 19.35
C GLN A 71 -8.49 4.46 20.31
N GLU A 72 -8.49 5.79 20.32
CA GLU A 72 -9.37 6.60 21.17
C GLU A 72 -10.86 6.33 20.89
N ARG A 73 -11.19 6.07 19.62
CA ARG A 73 -12.57 5.75 19.21
C ARG A 73 -12.91 4.26 19.36
N GLY A 74 -11.99 3.45 19.86
CA GLY A 74 -12.20 2.02 20.16
C GLY A 74 -12.28 1.14 18.91
N TYR A 75 -11.53 1.47 17.86
CA TYR A 75 -11.39 0.62 16.69
C TYR A 75 -10.42 -0.53 16.97
N ASN A 76 -10.77 -1.71 16.52
CA ASN A 76 -9.87 -2.83 16.38
C ASN A 76 -9.13 -2.70 15.04
N MET A 77 -7.81 -2.62 15.07
CA MET A 77 -7.00 -2.41 13.88
C MET A 77 -6.47 -3.74 13.34
N GLU A 78 -6.63 -3.95 12.05
CA GLU A 78 -6.13 -5.10 11.31
C GLU A 78 -5.25 -4.62 10.14
N LEU A 79 -4.12 -5.29 9.91
CA LEU A 79 -3.15 -4.95 8.89
C LEU A 79 -2.93 -6.15 7.98
N CYS A 80 -3.06 -5.93 6.66
CA CYS A 80 -2.75 -6.87 5.61
C CYS A 80 -1.71 -6.24 4.70
N ASP A 81 -0.44 -6.45 4.99
CA ASP A 81 0.69 -5.93 4.23
C ASP A 81 1.79 -6.98 4.14
N SER A 82 2.33 -7.19 2.95
CA SER A 82 3.45 -8.10 2.70
C SER A 82 4.82 -7.47 3.01
N GLU A 83 4.89 -6.14 3.03
CA GLU A 83 6.12 -5.36 3.19
C GLU A 83 6.03 -4.44 4.42
N LEU A 84 5.85 -5.04 5.58
CA LEU A 84 5.77 -4.31 6.85
C LEU A 84 7.08 -3.56 7.15
N TYR A 85 7.08 -2.28 6.90
CA TYR A 85 8.14 -1.34 7.35
C TYR A 85 7.90 -0.90 8.80
N MET A 86 7.46 -1.84 9.64
CA MET A 86 7.04 -1.56 11.00
C MET A 86 7.88 -2.34 12.00
N ASP A 87 8.28 -1.70 13.09
CA ASP A 87 8.95 -2.37 14.20
C ASP A 87 8.04 -3.44 14.82
N THR A 88 8.62 -4.56 15.23
CA THR A 88 7.89 -5.67 15.86
C THR A 88 7.12 -5.26 17.11
N GLU A 89 7.61 -4.23 17.85
CA GLU A 89 6.90 -3.71 19.02
C GLU A 89 5.56 -3.03 18.64
N LEU A 90 5.48 -2.45 17.43
CA LEU A 90 4.26 -1.80 16.94
C LEU A 90 3.23 -2.80 16.40
N MET A 91 3.66 -4.01 16.05
CA MET A 91 2.76 -5.05 15.56
C MET A 91 1.67 -5.40 16.57
N HIS A 92 1.92 -5.18 17.88
CA HIS A 92 0.89 -5.38 18.93
C HIS A 92 -0.30 -4.42 18.81
N MET A 93 -0.20 -3.37 18.02
CA MET A 93 -1.34 -2.47 17.75
C MET A 93 -2.41 -3.14 16.88
N PHE A 94 -2.04 -4.20 16.15
CA PHE A 94 -2.92 -4.89 15.21
C PHE A 94 -3.36 -6.24 15.78
N SER A 95 -4.67 -6.45 15.80
CA SER A 95 -5.26 -7.64 16.42
C SER A 95 -5.04 -8.93 15.65
N ASN A 96 -4.77 -8.83 14.36
CA ASN A 96 -4.52 -9.96 13.47
C ASN A 96 -3.04 -10.32 13.35
N ILE A 97 -2.13 -9.54 13.96
CA ILE A 97 -0.71 -9.82 13.95
C ILE A 97 -0.30 -10.40 15.30
N HIS A 98 0.17 -11.64 15.27
CA HIS A 98 0.75 -12.27 16.44
C HIS A 98 2.27 -12.28 16.29
N VAL A 99 2.94 -11.48 17.12
CA VAL A 99 4.40 -11.56 17.26
C VAL A 99 4.68 -12.91 17.93
N VAL A 100 5.19 -13.84 17.16
CA VAL A 100 5.59 -15.16 17.69
C VAL A 100 6.96 -14.97 18.33
N ASP A 101 7.04 -15.17 19.64
CA ASP A 101 8.32 -15.36 20.32
C ASP A 101 8.91 -16.67 19.82
N PHE A 102 9.92 -16.57 18.97
CA PHE A 102 10.59 -17.75 18.42
C PHE A 102 11.45 -18.40 19.48
N GLU A 103 10.97 -19.46 20.09
CA GLU A 103 11.82 -20.35 20.83
C GLU A 103 12.55 -21.31 19.88
N LEU A 104 13.87 -21.36 19.99
CA LEU A 104 14.66 -22.34 19.28
C LEU A 104 14.29 -23.74 19.80
N SER A 105 13.72 -24.57 18.96
CA SER A 105 13.34 -25.94 19.30
C SER A 105 14.51 -26.78 19.84
N SER A 106 15.75 -26.43 19.50
CA SER A 106 16.97 -27.01 20.02
C SER A 106 18.21 -26.26 19.58
N TYR A 107 19.02 -25.77 20.50
CA TYR A 107 20.33 -25.17 20.21
C TYR A 107 21.24 -26.09 19.41
N THR A 108 21.22 -27.38 19.68
CA THR A 108 22.06 -28.38 18.97
C THR A 108 21.64 -28.60 17.52
N LYS A 109 20.34 -28.39 17.19
CA LYS A 109 19.87 -28.43 15.80
C LYS A 109 20.25 -27.13 15.05
N PHE A 110 20.37 -26.02 15.75
CA PHE A 110 20.76 -24.71 15.18
C PHE A 110 22.25 -24.65 14.84
N GLU A 111 23.12 -25.32 15.61
CA GLU A 111 24.55 -25.27 15.40
C GLU A 111 24.98 -25.70 13.99
N LYS A 112 24.39 -26.74 13.43
CA LYS A 112 24.76 -27.25 12.09
C LYS A 112 24.44 -26.28 10.96
N PRO A 113 23.23 -25.72 10.83
CA PRO A 113 22.92 -24.67 9.85
C PRO A 113 23.77 -23.42 10.05
N LEU A 114 24.02 -23.01 11.29
CA LEU A 114 24.87 -21.85 11.60
C LEU A 114 26.32 -22.07 11.15
N LEU A 115 26.90 -23.25 11.44
CA LEU A 115 28.25 -23.58 10.97
C LEU A 115 28.34 -23.63 9.44
N LYS A 116 27.30 -24.13 8.77
CA LYS A 116 27.23 -24.08 7.30
C LYS A 116 27.19 -22.66 6.78
N LEU A 117 26.40 -21.78 7.41
CA LEU A 117 26.32 -20.36 7.04
C LEU A 117 27.68 -19.65 7.23
N ILE A 118 28.32 -19.87 8.38
CA ILE A 118 29.65 -19.37 8.68
C ILE A 118 30.67 -19.90 7.66
N GLY A 119 30.66 -21.21 7.38
CA GLY A 119 31.51 -21.83 6.38
C GLY A 119 31.25 -21.25 4.97
N PHE A 120 30.00 -21.06 4.57
CA PHE A 120 29.64 -20.46 3.29
C PHE A 120 30.16 -19.02 3.17
N ARG A 121 30.14 -18.26 4.25
CA ARG A 121 30.60 -16.85 4.27
C ARG A 121 32.13 -16.76 4.23
N TYR A 122 32.83 -17.57 5.00
CA TYR A 122 34.27 -17.40 5.26
C TYR A 122 35.18 -18.44 4.59
N ALA A 123 34.65 -19.58 4.09
CA ALA A 123 35.45 -20.58 3.40
C ALA A 123 35.96 -20.06 2.04
N PRO A 124 37.14 -20.55 1.57
CA PRO A 124 37.59 -20.39 0.20
C PRO A 124 36.50 -20.81 -0.80
N PHE A 125 36.50 -20.17 -1.97
CA PHE A 125 35.43 -20.36 -2.98
C PHE A 125 35.18 -21.82 -3.34
N GLU A 126 36.25 -22.62 -3.46
CA GLU A 126 36.19 -24.04 -3.81
C GLU A 126 35.46 -24.90 -2.76
N LEU A 127 35.49 -24.46 -1.50
CA LEU A 127 34.87 -25.16 -0.37
C LEU A 127 33.45 -24.70 -0.08
N LYS A 128 33.00 -23.57 -0.64
CA LYS A 128 31.66 -23.01 -0.39
C LYS A 128 30.54 -23.99 -0.75
N LYS A 129 30.73 -24.82 -1.76
CA LYS A 129 29.73 -25.85 -2.14
C LYS A 129 29.46 -26.84 -1.04
N MET A 130 30.45 -27.15 -0.19
CA MET A 130 30.28 -28.05 0.95
C MET A 130 29.49 -27.44 2.09
N CYS A 131 29.46 -26.08 2.14
CA CYS A 131 28.76 -25.31 3.14
C CYS A 131 27.41 -24.78 2.63
N ALA A 132 26.93 -25.25 1.48
CA ALA A 132 25.65 -24.83 0.92
C ALA A 132 24.51 -25.17 1.89
N PHE A 133 23.62 -24.20 2.11
CA PHE A 133 22.45 -24.36 2.97
C PHE A 133 21.19 -23.89 2.22
N LYS A 134 20.04 -24.42 2.65
CA LYS A 134 18.73 -23.99 2.13
C LYS A 134 18.05 -23.11 3.19
N LYS A 135 17.34 -22.07 2.79
CA LYS A 135 16.54 -21.21 3.67
C LYS A 135 15.57 -22.05 4.52
N ALA A 136 14.95 -23.07 3.93
CA ALA A 136 14.06 -24.00 4.62
C ALA A 136 14.69 -24.72 5.84
N ALA A 137 16.03 -24.91 5.84
CA ALA A 137 16.70 -25.54 6.98
C ALA A 137 16.70 -24.68 8.25
N PHE A 138 16.47 -23.37 8.13
CA PHE A 138 16.28 -22.48 9.26
C PHE A 138 14.80 -22.40 9.67
N ALA A 139 13.87 -22.47 8.73
CA ALA A 139 12.44 -22.49 9.03
C ALA A 139 12.04 -23.71 9.87
N GLU A 140 12.64 -24.90 9.61
CA GLU A 140 12.41 -26.12 10.40
C GLU A 140 12.90 -26.04 11.86
N LEU A 141 13.73 -25.04 12.19
CA LEU A 141 14.26 -24.84 13.54
C LEU A 141 13.35 -23.97 14.41
N LEU A 142 12.48 -23.23 13.79
CA LEU A 142 11.53 -22.37 14.45
C LEU A 142 10.26 -23.19 14.72
N GLN A 143 9.95 -23.45 15.98
CA GLN A 143 8.62 -23.93 16.34
C GLN A 143 7.69 -22.74 16.27
N VAL A 144 6.89 -22.69 15.21
CA VAL A 144 5.71 -21.83 15.18
C VAL A 144 4.63 -22.60 15.95
N GLU A 145 4.27 -22.16 17.14
CA GLU A 145 3.02 -22.64 17.75
C GLU A 145 1.91 -22.37 16.73
N ASN A 146 1.05 -23.37 16.52
CA ASN A 146 -0.06 -23.29 15.58
C ASN A 146 -0.83 -21.98 15.79
N THR A 147 -0.53 -20.95 15.00
CA THR A 147 -1.37 -19.79 14.91
C THR A 147 -2.70 -20.25 14.30
N PRO A 148 -3.85 -19.86 14.86
CA PRO A 148 -5.13 -20.15 14.24
C PRO A 148 -5.10 -19.74 12.75
N GLU A 149 -5.66 -20.57 11.87
CA GLU A 149 -5.69 -20.33 10.42
C GLU A 149 -6.31 -18.99 10.00
N GLU A 150 -6.87 -18.24 10.95
CA GLU A 150 -7.60 -16.99 10.72
C GLU A 150 -6.69 -15.74 10.61
N THR A 151 -5.38 -15.84 10.84
CA THR A 151 -4.51 -14.67 11.04
C THR A 151 -3.53 -14.38 9.91
N SER A 152 -3.42 -15.19 8.87
CA SER A 152 -2.52 -14.88 7.78
C SER A 152 -3.20 -13.98 6.75
N CYS A 153 -2.99 -12.68 6.86
CA CYS A 153 -3.07 -11.83 5.70
C CYS A 153 -2.05 -12.32 4.69
N SER A 154 -2.51 -12.53 3.49
CA SER A 154 -1.75 -13.21 2.46
C SER A 154 -0.55 -12.39 2.01
N GLU A 155 0.59 -13.05 1.88
CA GLU A 155 1.82 -12.46 1.36
C GLU A 155 1.75 -12.09 -0.14
N THR A 156 0.68 -12.48 -0.85
CA THR A 156 0.53 -12.20 -2.29
C THR A 156 -0.91 -11.88 -2.65
N ASP A 157 -1.11 -11.03 -3.64
CA ASP A 157 -2.43 -10.58 -4.13
C ASP A 157 -3.31 -11.75 -4.56
N HIS A 158 -2.71 -12.77 -5.20
CA HIS A 158 -3.41 -13.99 -5.58
C HIS A 158 -3.97 -14.76 -4.38
N VAL A 159 -3.21 -14.85 -3.28
CA VAL A 159 -3.67 -15.52 -2.06
C VAL A 159 -4.75 -14.69 -1.38
N PHE A 160 -4.62 -13.37 -1.34
CA PHE A 160 -5.66 -12.46 -0.86
C PHE A 160 -6.98 -12.70 -1.62
N LYS A 161 -6.95 -12.68 -2.95
CA LYS A 161 -8.12 -12.94 -3.78
C LYS A 161 -8.70 -14.33 -3.51
N SER A 162 -7.86 -15.36 -3.49
CA SER A 162 -8.29 -16.73 -3.23
C SER A 162 -8.95 -16.90 -1.85
N GLN A 163 -8.45 -16.23 -0.82
CA GLN A 163 -9.06 -16.24 0.51
C GLN A 163 -10.40 -15.49 0.52
N LEU A 164 -10.46 -14.35 -0.15
CA LEU A 164 -11.70 -13.59 -0.30
C LEU A 164 -12.79 -14.42 -1.00
N ASP A 165 -12.44 -15.09 -2.11
CA ASP A 165 -13.37 -15.94 -2.88
C ASP A 165 -13.87 -17.14 -2.06
N GLN A 166 -13.01 -17.72 -1.20
CA GLN A 166 -13.36 -18.92 -0.42
C GLN A 166 -14.14 -18.60 0.85
N ARG A 167 -13.79 -17.51 1.54
CA ARG A 167 -14.28 -17.19 2.90
C ARG A 167 -15.26 -16.03 2.91
N GLY A 168 -15.22 -15.16 1.90
CA GLY A 168 -15.96 -13.91 1.87
C GLY A 168 -15.46 -12.93 2.95
N ILE A 169 -16.34 -12.00 3.33
CA ILE A 169 -16.10 -11.03 4.40
C ILE A 169 -16.93 -11.44 5.63
N THR A 170 -16.27 -11.60 6.76
CA THR A 170 -16.95 -11.84 8.04
C THR A 170 -17.30 -10.49 8.68
N VAL A 171 -18.58 -10.31 9.01
CA VAL A 171 -19.09 -9.15 9.73
C VAL A 171 -19.27 -9.50 11.21
N GLU A 172 -18.71 -8.67 12.09
CA GLU A 172 -18.90 -8.79 13.54
C GLU A 172 -19.66 -7.58 14.06
N ASP A 173 -20.88 -7.79 14.57
CA ASP A 173 -21.80 -6.73 14.99
C ASP A 173 -21.32 -5.89 16.17
N SER A 174 -20.35 -6.36 16.93
CA SER A 174 -19.97 -5.77 18.21
C SER A 174 -18.68 -4.95 18.19
N SER A 175 -17.94 -4.92 17.09
CA SER A 175 -16.63 -4.25 17.01
C SER A 175 -16.52 -3.27 15.86
N LYS A 176 -15.96 -2.09 16.14
CA LYS A 176 -15.51 -1.18 15.09
C LYS A 176 -14.18 -1.71 14.57
N LYS A 177 -14.03 -1.86 13.25
CA LYS A 177 -12.81 -2.36 12.64
C LYS A 177 -12.20 -1.32 11.71
N PHE A 178 -10.89 -1.21 11.76
CA PHE A 178 -10.07 -0.56 10.75
C PHE A 178 -9.22 -1.65 10.09
N LYS A 179 -9.27 -1.71 8.77
CA LYS A 179 -8.43 -2.62 7.99
C LYS A 179 -7.60 -1.82 7.01
N PHE A 180 -6.30 -2.01 7.06
CA PHE A 180 -5.37 -1.55 6.03
C PHE A 180 -4.94 -2.77 5.22
N ILE A 181 -5.24 -2.76 3.92
CA ILE A 181 -4.91 -3.83 2.99
C ILE A 181 -3.99 -3.24 1.93
N HIS A 182 -2.74 -3.68 1.92
CA HIS A 182 -1.76 -3.28 0.94
C HIS A 182 -1.42 -4.46 0.04
N LEU A 183 -1.80 -4.35 -1.23
CA LEU A 183 -1.49 -5.31 -2.27
C LEU A 183 -0.25 -4.85 -3.03
N ASN A 184 0.58 -5.79 -3.51
CA ASN A 184 1.73 -5.48 -4.36
C ASN A 184 1.32 -4.81 -5.66
N GLY A 185 0.13 -5.13 -6.13
CA GLY A 185 -0.48 -4.46 -7.24
C GLY A 185 0.29 -4.60 -8.54
N ALA A 186 0.46 -3.48 -9.24
CA ALA A 186 1.18 -3.40 -10.50
C ALA A 186 2.71 -3.25 -10.31
N HIS A 187 3.28 -3.90 -9.29
CA HIS A 187 4.73 -3.92 -9.05
C HIS A 187 5.43 -4.98 -9.90
N VAL A 188 6.67 -4.70 -10.29
CA VAL A 188 7.55 -5.69 -10.97
C VAL A 188 8.00 -6.79 -9.99
N PRO A 189 8.15 -8.05 -10.41
CA PRO A 189 7.83 -8.58 -11.75
C PRO A 189 6.33 -8.69 -11.99
N TYR A 190 5.87 -8.44 -13.22
CA TYR A 190 4.45 -8.55 -13.59
C TYR A 190 4.07 -10.00 -13.76
N ILE A 191 3.49 -10.59 -12.72
CA ILE A 191 3.21 -12.04 -12.66
C ILE A 191 1.71 -12.37 -12.70
N TYR A 192 0.87 -11.40 -13.00
CA TYR A 192 -0.58 -11.58 -13.08
C TYR A 192 -1.12 -11.27 -14.47
N ASP A 193 -2.07 -12.09 -14.92
CA ASP A 193 -2.96 -11.72 -16.01
C ASP A 193 -4.07 -10.78 -15.49
N LYS A 194 -4.93 -10.29 -16.38
CA LYS A 194 -6.03 -9.36 -16.05
C LYS A 194 -7.05 -9.90 -15.02
N ASP A 195 -7.13 -11.20 -14.84
CA ASP A 195 -8.05 -11.88 -13.92
C ASP A 195 -7.34 -12.33 -12.62
N MET A 196 -6.13 -11.80 -12.37
CA MET A 196 -5.25 -12.10 -11.22
C MET A 196 -4.80 -13.58 -11.13
N ASN A 197 -4.75 -14.28 -12.28
CA ASN A 197 -4.09 -15.57 -12.31
C ASN A 197 -2.58 -15.41 -12.46
N ILE A 198 -1.83 -16.28 -11.79
CA ILE A 198 -0.35 -16.27 -11.88
C ILE A 198 0.06 -16.72 -13.28
N ILE A 199 0.88 -15.91 -13.94
CA ILE A 199 1.49 -16.19 -15.24
C ILE A 199 3.02 -16.11 -15.15
N ASN A 200 3.71 -16.48 -16.23
CA ASN A 200 5.15 -16.30 -16.30
C ASN A 200 5.48 -14.79 -16.37
N GLU A 201 6.48 -14.34 -15.61
CA GLU A 201 6.91 -12.93 -15.60
C GLU A 201 7.32 -12.36 -16.97
N LEU A 202 7.74 -13.24 -17.91
CA LEU A 202 8.08 -12.85 -19.26
C LEU A 202 6.87 -12.53 -20.15
N ASP A 203 5.67 -12.98 -19.72
CA ASP A 203 4.41 -12.81 -20.43
C ASP A 203 3.54 -11.71 -19.83
N GLY A 204 3.92 -11.19 -18.63
CA GLY A 204 3.19 -10.17 -17.91
C GLY A 204 3.50 -8.76 -18.39
N THR A 205 2.49 -7.87 -18.28
CA THR A 205 2.64 -6.44 -18.53
C THR A 205 2.14 -5.63 -17.34
N TYR A 206 2.56 -4.35 -17.27
CA TYR A 206 2.07 -3.42 -16.29
C TYR A 206 0.55 -3.28 -16.35
N GLU A 207 0.01 -3.13 -17.56
CA GLU A 207 -1.43 -2.92 -17.80
C GLU A 207 -2.24 -4.12 -17.28
N GLN A 208 -1.79 -5.35 -17.55
CA GLN A 208 -2.45 -6.55 -17.02
C GLN A 208 -2.41 -6.60 -15.49
N SER A 209 -1.27 -6.31 -14.89
CA SER A 209 -1.14 -6.30 -13.43
C SER A 209 -1.94 -5.17 -12.78
N ALA A 210 -2.01 -3.98 -13.39
CA ALA A 210 -2.86 -2.89 -12.93
C ALA A 210 -4.34 -3.26 -13.00
N GLN A 211 -4.77 -3.92 -14.09
CA GLN A 211 -6.13 -4.42 -14.23
C GLN A 211 -6.45 -5.50 -13.19
N ALA A 212 -5.54 -6.46 -12.96
CA ALA A 212 -5.68 -7.49 -11.95
C ALA A 212 -5.88 -6.89 -10.55
N THR A 213 -5.12 -5.86 -10.20
CA THR A 213 -5.24 -5.17 -8.91
C THR A 213 -6.60 -4.49 -8.76
N MET A 214 -7.09 -3.85 -9.82
CA MET A 214 -8.43 -3.26 -9.83
C MET A 214 -9.51 -4.33 -9.66
N VAL A 215 -9.37 -5.49 -10.33
CA VAL A 215 -10.27 -6.63 -10.13
C VAL A 215 -10.28 -7.10 -8.68
N GLY A 216 -9.11 -7.23 -8.04
CA GLY A 216 -9.02 -7.59 -6.62
C GLY A 216 -9.72 -6.57 -5.70
N ALA A 217 -9.55 -5.27 -5.96
CA ALA A 217 -10.26 -4.22 -5.22
C ALA A 217 -11.77 -4.26 -5.45
N MET A 218 -12.21 -4.47 -6.69
CA MET A 218 -13.63 -4.59 -7.03
C MET A 218 -14.27 -5.79 -6.36
N ASP A 219 -13.63 -6.95 -6.39
CA ASP A 219 -14.10 -8.15 -5.70
C ASP A 219 -14.30 -7.90 -4.21
N TYR A 220 -13.37 -7.19 -3.56
CA TYR A 220 -13.52 -6.82 -2.16
C TYR A 220 -14.71 -5.89 -1.91
N VAL A 221 -14.89 -4.87 -2.76
CA VAL A 221 -16.04 -3.95 -2.68
C VAL A 221 -17.36 -4.69 -2.89
N GLU A 222 -17.42 -5.62 -3.85
CA GLU A 222 -18.64 -6.39 -4.11
C GLU A 222 -18.98 -7.36 -2.98
N HIS A 223 -17.98 -8.05 -2.42
CA HIS A 223 -18.19 -8.90 -1.23
C HIS A 223 -18.72 -8.07 -0.05
N LEU A 224 -18.16 -6.88 0.16
CA LEU A 224 -18.63 -6.00 1.21
C LEU A 224 -20.03 -5.45 0.92
N ARG A 225 -20.33 -5.08 -0.33
CA ARG A 225 -21.66 -4.61 -0.76
C ARG A 225 -22.76 -5.66 -0.54
N ASN A 226 -22.40 -6.92 -0.67
CA ASN A 226 -23.32 -8.06 -0.40
C ASN A 226 -23.43 -8.40 1.09
N SER A 227 -22.74 -7.66 1.97
CA SER A 227 -22.79 -7.81 3.41
C SER A 227 -23.61 -6.69 4.07
N GLU A 228 -24.04 -6.90 5.32
CA GLU A 228 -24.75 -5.90 6.11
C GLU A 228 -23.83 -4.73 6.57
N ALA A 229 -22.51 -4.84 6.35
CA ALA A 229 -21.53 -3.83 6.77
C ALA A 229 -21.33 -2.72 5.75
N TYR A 230 -21.73 -2.89 4.49
CA TYR A 230 -21.38 -1.95 3.40
C TYR A 230 -21.76 -0.51 3.70
N ASP A 231 -22.98 -0.29 4.14
CA ASP A 231 -23.48 1.07 4.41
C ASP A 231 -22.76 1.71 5.60
N ASN A 232 -22.38 0.92 6.60
CA ASN A 232 -21.65 1.41 7.77
C ASN A 232 -20.12 1.43 7.60
N THR A 233 -19.63 1.21 6.38
CA THR A 233 -18.19 1.17 6.09
C THR A 233 -17.76 2.38 5.28
N VAL A 234 -16.69 3.04 5.73
CA VAL A 234 -15.89 3.96 4.92
C VAL A 234 -14.93 3.11 4.10
N LEU A 235 -14.87 3.35 2.79
CA LEU A 235 -13.95 2.68 1.89
C LEU A 235 -13.06 3.69 1.20
N ILE A 236 -11.75 3.42 1.24
CA ILE A 236 -10.75 4.19 0.51
C ILE A 236 -9.96 3.20 -0.33
N VAL A 237 -10.01 3.36 -1.65
CA VAL A 237 -9.19 2.60 -2.60
C VAL A 237 -8.18 3.57 -3.19
N MET A 238 -6.90 3.31 -2.97
CA MET A 238 -5.85 4.24 -3.38
C MET A 238 -4.58 3.50 -3.80
N SER A 239 -3.72 4.17 -4.55
CA SER A 239 -2.35 3.72 -4.73
C SER A 239 -1.43 4.49 -3.78
N ASP A 240 -0.32 3.89 -3.40
CA ASP A 240 0.73 4.54 -2.61
C ASP A 240 1.49 5.59 -3.40
N HIS A 241 1.76 5.33 -4.69
CA HIS A 241 2.32 6.26 -5.67
C HIS A 241 1.85 5.92 -7.09
N GLY A 242 2.22 6.74 -8.06
CA GLY A 242 1.93 6.50 -9.47
C GLY A 242 2.96 5.60 -10.14
N TYR A 243 2.68 5.26 -11.39
CA TYR A 243 3.54 4.43 -12.21
C TYR A 243 4.72 5.20 -12.80
N ASN A 244 5.86 4.54 -12.85
CA ASN A 244 7.02 4.99 -13.57
C ASN A 244 7.02 4.31 -14.95
N GLY A 245 6.36 4.93 -15.94
CA GLY A 245 6.26 4.38 -17.29
C GLY A 245 7.59 3.85 -17.79
N SER A 246 7.56 2.68 -18.42
CA SER A 246 8.72 2.15 -19.15
C SER A 246 9.22 3.22 -20.10
N LEU A 247 10.55 3.30 -20.28
CA LEU A 247 11.18 4.10 -21.33
C LEU A 247 10.39 3.92 -22.62
N GLY A 248 9.61 4.90 -23.01
CA GLY A 248 8.92 4.90 -24.28
C GLY A 248 9.95 4.70 -25.40
N GLN A 249 9.52 4.32 -26.59
CA GLN A 249 10.42 4.16 -27.75
C GLN A 249 11.26 5.43 -28.05
N SER A 250 10.90 6.57 -27.48
CA SER A 250 11.62 7.84 -27.54
C SER A 250 12.77 7.97 -26.52
N GLY A 251 12.92 7.04 -25.58
CA GLY A 251 13.94 7.12 -24.52
C GLY A 251 13.65 8.18 -23.43
N GLU A 252 12.52 8.89 -23.51
CA GLU A 252 12.07 9.81 -22.49
C GLU A 252 11.30 9.03 -21.41
N ALA A 253 11.80 9.07 -20.18
CA ALA A 253 11.11 8.51 -19.03
C ALA A 253 9.88 9.39 -18.71
N THR A 254 8.68 8.89 -18.98
CA THR A 254 7.45 9.53 -18.51
C THR A 254 7.31 9.27 -17.01
N TRP A 255 7.77 10.22 -16.23
CA TRP A 255 7.72 10.17 -14.77
C TRP A 255 6.31 10.60 -14.32
N MET A 256 5.47 9.67 -13.90
CA MET A 256 4.15 9.97 -13.36
C MET A 256 3.97 9.39 -11.95
N ARG A 257 5.06 9.25 -11.20
CA ARG A 257 5.01 8.70 -9.86
C ARG A 257 4.24 9.56 -8.85
N GLN A 258 4.06 10.84 -9.15
CA GLN A 258 3.23 11.74 -8.35
C GLN A 258 1.73 11.48 -8.53
N CYS A 259 1.28 10.90 -9.65
CA CYS A 259 -0.14 10.67 -9.90
C CYS A 259 -0.64 9.48 -9.08
N ALA A 260 -1.39 9.73 -8.03
CA ALA A 260 -1.96 8.69 -7.20
C ALA A 260 -3.44 8.43 -7.55
N LEU A 261 -3.87 7.17 -7.45
CA LEU A 261 -5.27 6.80 -7.43
C LEU A 261 -5.87 7.18 -6.07
N LEU A 262 -7.08 7.72 -6.08
CA LEU A 262 -7.85 7.95 -4.85
C LEU A 262 -9.34 7.87 -5.13
N LEU A 263 -9.99 6.85 -4.58
CA LEU A 263 -11.42 6.64 -4.59
C LEU A 263 -11.91 6.57 -3.15
N ILE A 264 -12.94 7.33 -2.81
CA ILE A 264 -13.47 7.39 -1.44
C ILE A 264 -14.98 7.19 -1.46
N LYS A 265 -15.49 6.37 -0.52
CA LYS A 265 -16.89 6.22 -0.16
C LYS A 265 -17.06 6.44 1.34
N GLY A 266 -17.91 7.37 1.73
CA GLY A 266 -18.33 7.59 3.11
C GLY A 266 -19.35 6.57 3.61
N ARG A 267 -19.78 6.69 4.87
CA ARG A 267 -20.85 5.84 5.43
C ARG A 267 -22.18 6.27 4.85
N ASN A 268 -23.05 5.28 4.54
CA ASN A 268 -24.37 5.50 3.96
C ASN A 268 -24.33 6.38 2.69
N GLU A 269 -23.22 6.36 1.97
CA GLU A 269 -23.05 7.09 0.74
C GLU A 269 -23.48 6.25 -0.44
N HIS A 270 -24.41 6.78 -1.25
CA HIS A 270 -24.97 6.13 -2.40
C HIS A 270 -25.13 7.13 -3.54
N HIS A 271 -24.70 6.72 -4.72
CA HIS A 271 -24.85 7.48 -5.94
C HIS A 271 -25.38 6.59 -7.07
N ASP A 272 -26.05 7.20 -8.03
CA ASP A 272 -26.51 6.49 -9.23
C ASP A 272 -25.32 6.09 -10.13
N THR A 273 -24.25 6.90 -10.11
CA THR A 273 -23.00 6.70 -10.85
C THR A 273 -21.81 7.21 -10.03
N MET A 274 -20.64 6.63 -10.28
CA MET A 274 -19.39 7.12 -9.69
C MET A 274 -19.23 8.63 -9.94
N GLN A 275 -18.91 9.36 -8.87
CA GLN A 275 -18.63 10.78 -8.95
C GLN A 275 -17.17 11.01 -9.34
N ILE A 276 -16.89 12.05 -10.12
CA ILE A 276 -15.52 12.42 -10.50
C ILE A 276 -15.24 13.84 -10.00
N SER A 277 -14.15 14.01 -9.29
CA SER A 277 -13.68 15.30 -8.79
C SER A 277 -12.33 15.64 -9.39
N GLN A 278 -12.20 16.86 -9.97
CA GLN A 278 -10.95 17.41 -10.47
C GLN A 278 -10.27 18.36 -9.46
N ALA A 279 -10.75 18.37 -8.23
CA ALA A 279 -10.14 19.17 -7.16
C ALA A 279 -8.65 18.76 -6.99
N PRO A 280 -7.75 19.74 -6.76
CA PRO A 280 -6.31 19.49 -6.65
C PRO A 280 -5.94 18.88 -5.30
N ILE A 281 -6.20 17.60 -5.13
CA ILE A 281 -5.94 16.86 -3.88
C ILE A 281 -4.46 16.46 -3.78
N SER A 282 -3.98 16.41 -2.55
CA SER A 282 -2.66 15.88 -2.19
C SER A 282 -2.79 14.89 -1.03
N PHE A 283 -1.85 13.97 -0.93
CA PHE A 283 -1.77 13.11 0.25
C PHE A 283 -1.51 13.88 1.56
N GLU A 284 -1.10 15.15 1.47
CA GLU A 284 -1.05 16.06 2.63
C GLU A 284 -2.42 16.27 3.30
N ASP A 285 -3.51 16.03 2.56
CA ASP A 285 -4.89 16.22 3.06
C ASP A 285 -5.45 14.96 3.76
N LEU A 286 -4.77 13.81 3.64
CA LEU A 286 -5.35 12.52 4.04
C LEU A 286 -5.66 12.44 5.53
N GLN A 287 -4.79 12.95 6.40
CA GLN A 287 -5.00 12.85 7.85
C GLN A 287 -6.27 13.57 8.29
N GLU A 288 -6.55 14.75 7.73
CA GLU A 288 -7.78 15.48 7.98
C GLU A 288 -8.98 14.79 7.34
N ALA A 289 -8.83 14.26 6.13
CA ALA A 289 -9.88 13.50 5.45
C ALA A 289 -10.28 12.25 6.25
N TYR A 290 -9.34 11.53 6.84
CA TYR A 290 -9.64 10.38 7.71
C TYR A 290 -10.50 10.76 8.91
N VAL A 291 -10.17 11.86 9.59
CA VAL A 291 -10.96 12.36 10.72
C VAL A 291 -12.38 12.73 10.27
N ARG A 292 -12.51 13.46 9.17
CA ARG A 292 -13.82 13.87 8.62
C ARG A 292 -14.67 12.66 8.22
N LEU A 293 -14.09 11.65 7.60
CA LEU A 293 -14.77 10.39 7.28
C LEU A 293 -15.21 9.63 8.53
N LEU A 294 -14.36 9.58 9.56
CA LEU A 294 -14.70 8.97 10.86
C LEU A 294 -15.81 9.73 11.58
N ASP A 295 -15.96 11.04 11.32
CA ASP A 295 -17.05 11.89 11.82
C ASP A 295 -18.33 11.77 10.98
N GLY A 296 -18.31 10.97 9.90
CA GLY A 296 -19.48 10.68 9.06
C GLY A 296 -19.71 11.65 7.92
N ARG A 297 -18.68 12.42 7.51
CA ARG A 297 -18.75 13.23 6.28
C ARG A 297 -18.78 12.32 5.06
N GLN A 298 -19.45 12.81 4.01
CA GLN A 298 -19.47 12.18 2.69
C GLN A 298 -18.17 12.50 1.91
N SER A 299 -17.88 11.73 0.88
CA SER A 299 -16.64 11.86 0.10
C SER A 299 -16.41 13.25 -0.49
N ASP A 300 -17.47 13.95 -0.90
CA ASP A 300 -17.42 15.30 -1.46
C ASP A 300 -17.17 16.42 -0.41
N GLU A 301 -17.26 16.08 0.88
CA GLU A 301 -17.07 17.01 1.99
C GLU A 301 -15.73 16.83 2.74
N VAL A 302 -14.92 15.84 2.33
CA VAL A 302 -13.70 15.49 3.11
C VAL A 302 -12.52 16.39 2.80
N PHE A 303 -12.54 17.07 1.66
CA PHE A 303 -11.50 18.02 1.24
C PHE A 303 -12.07 19.43 1.11
N ASP A 304 -11.25 20.43 1.47
CA ASP A 304 -11.63 21.84 1.33
C ASP A 304 -11.40 22.37 -0.09
N TRP A 305 -10.59 21.66 -0.87
CA TRP A 305 -10.23 22.02 -2.24
C TRP A 305 -11.34 21.72 -3.24
N LYS A 306 -11.47 22.60 -4.22
CA LYS A 306 -12.47 22.48 -5.28
C LYS A 306 -11.83 22.56 -6.65
N GLU A 307 -12.54 22.04 -7.64
CA GLU A 307 -12.14 22.18 -9.04
C GLU A 307 -11.86 23.65 -9.41
N GLY A 308 -10.71 23.88 -10.04
CA GLY A 308 -10.23 25.20 -10.44
C GLY A 308 -9.44 25.95 -9.38
N ASP A 309 -9.31 25.44 -8.17
CA ASP A 309 -8.46 26.04 -7.15
C ASP A 309 -6.98 25.93 -7.56
N ALA A 310 -6.25 27.02 -7.35
CA ALA A 310 -4.80 27.02 -7.53
C ALA A 310 -4.11 26.52 -6.25
N ARG A 311 -3.27 25.48 -6.42
CA ARG A 311 -2.59 24.87 -5.29
C ARG A 311 -1.21 24.34 -5.69
N GLU A 312 -0.24 24.54 -4.84
CA GLU A 312 1.05 23.85 -4.86
C GLU A 312 0.98 22.57 -4.02
N ARG A 313 1.41 21.43 -4.57
CA ARG A 313 1.37 20.11 -3.93
C ARG A 313 2.77 19.53 -3.93
N ARG A 314 3.26 19.22 -2.75
CA ARG A 314 4.62 18.72 -2.53
C ARG A 314 4.73 17.26 -2.92
N PHE A 315 5.86 16.91 -3.55
CA PHE A 315 6.23 15.55 -3.89
C PHE A 315 7.72 15.32 -3.71
N LEU A 316 8.12 14.25 -3.02
CA LEU A 316 9.50 13.85 -2.83
C LEU A 316 9.85 12.66 -3.72
N ARG A 317 10.83 12.88 -4.57
CA ARG A 317 11.32 11.88 -5.50
C ARG A 317 12.64 11.30 -5.04
N TYR A 318 12.73 9.99 -4.97
CA TYR A 318 13.95 9.23 -4.75
C TYR A 318 13.90 7.91 -5.51
N SER A 319 15.02 7.19 -5.54
CA SER A 319 15.12 5.83 -6.07
C SER A 319 15.55 4.90 -4.94
N PHE A 320 14.99 3.71 -4.88
CA PHE A 320 15.44 2.67 -3.94
C PHE A 320 16.90 2.23 -4.14
N LEU A 321 17.53 2.60 -5.27
CA LEU A 321 18.97 2.40 -5.53
C LEU A 321 19.84 3.54 -5.00
N ASP A 322 19.23 4.66 -4.65
CA ASP A 322 19.87 5.88 -4.14
C ASP A 322 18.87 6.56 -3.19
N ASP A 323 18.59 5.89 -2.10
CA ASP A 323 17.62 6.32 -1.08
C ASP A 323 18.19 7.39 -0.13
N ASP A 324 19.51 7.57 -0.13
CA ASP A 324 20.18 8.64 0.59
C ASP A 324 19.97 10.02 -0.05
N HIS A 325 19.40 10.08 -1.26
CA HIS A 325 19.17 11.33 -1.99
C HIS A 325 17.73 11.49 -2.44
N MET A 326 17.06 12.53 -1.94
CA MET A 326 15.69 12.89 -2.36
C MET A 326 15.65 14.30 -2.93
N GLN A 327 14.86 14.48 -3.98
CA GLN A 327 14.60 15.76 -4.63
C GLN A 327 13.15 16.19 -4.41
N GLU A 328 12.96 17.46 -4.05
CA GLU A 328 11.63 18.03 -3.86
C GLU A 328 11.10 18.66 -5.15
N TYR A 329 9.83 18.36 -5.43
CA TYR A 329 9.06 18.94 -6.52
C TYR A 329 7.77 19.54 -5.98
N MET A 330 7.26 20.58 -6.68
CA MET A 330 5.93 21.13 -6.51
C MET A 330 5.11 20.93 -7.77
N GLN A 331 3.97 20.24 -7.64
CA GLN A 331 2.96 20.14 -8.68
C GLN A 331 2.02 21.33 -8.57
N THR A 332 2.05 22.23 -9.57
CA THR A 332 1.28 23.47 -9.57
C THR A 332 0.01 23.43 -10.44
N GLY A 333 -0.04 22.45 -11.37
CA GLY A 333 -1.16 22.21 -12.27
C GLY A 333 -1.83 20.87 -12.02
N TYR A 334 -2.43 20.29 -13.04
CA TYR A 334 -3.06 18.98 -12.98
C TYR A 334 -2.04 17.87 -12.66
N ALA A 335 -2.40 16.89 -11.85
CA ALA A 335 -1.46 15.87 -11.38
C ALA A 335 -0.71 15.14 -12.50
N SER A 336 -1.36 14.91 -13.64
CA SER A 336 -0.74 14.26 -14.82
C SER A 336 -0.01 15.21 -15.77
N ASP A 337 -0.04 16.53 -15.51
CA ASP A 337 0.64 17.52 -16.32
C ASP A 337 2.10 17.70 -15.84
N MET A 338 3.01 17.02 -16.51
CA MET A 338 4.44 17.03 -16.17
C MET A 338 5.11 18.39 -16.34
N ASP A 339 4.57 19.25 -17.21
CA ASP A 339 5.11 20.60 -17.43
C ASP A 339 4.86 21.52 -16.20
N THR A 340 3.92 21.12 -15.34
CA THR A 340 3.59 21.84 -14.11
C THR A 340 4.20 21.21 -12.85
N MET A 341 5.02 20.15 -12.99
CA MET A 341 5.81 19.56 -11.93
C MET A 341 7.19 20.22 -11.88
N ILE A 342 7.38 21.14 -10.96
CA ILE A 342 8.54 22.04 -10.92
C ILE A 342 9.50 21.62 -9.80
N PRO A 343 10.80 21.37 -10.09
CA PRO A 343 11.77 21.12 -9.03
C PRO A 343 11.97 22.40 -8.19
N THR A 344 11.93 22.28 -6.88
CA THR A 344 12.13 23.42 -5.95
C THR A 344 13.60 23.77 -5.78
N GLY A 345 14.50 22.87 -6.17
CA GLY A 345 15.93 22.97 -5.91
C GLY A 345 16.33 22.52 -4.48
N ARG A 346 15.38 22.05 -3.67
CA ARG A 346 15.68 21.41 -2.38
C ARG A 346 16.02 19.95 -2.59
N GLU A 347 17.06 19.53 -1.88
CA GLU A 347 17.55 18.14 -1.88
C GLU A 347 17.77 17.72 -0.42
N TYR A 348 17.40 16.48 -0.12
CA TYR A 348 17.53 15.88 1.20
C TYR A 348 18.52 14.73 1.09
N ASN A 349 19.70 14.93 1.64
CA ASN A 349 20.79 13.97 1.61
C ASN A 349 21.04 13.44 3.04
N ARG A 350 21.33 12.16 3.13
CA ARG A 350 21.66 11.48 4.37
C ARG A 350 23.17 11.57 4.66
#